data_5e996d31ee41d31169befd811ac37045
#
_entry.id   5e996d31ee41d31169befd811ac37045
#
_cell.length_a   1.000
_cell.length_b   1.000
_cell.length_c   1.000
_cell.angle_alpha   90.00
_cell.angle_beta   90.00
_cell.angle_gamma   90.00
#
_symmetry.space_group_name_H-M   'P 1'
#
loop_
_entity.id
_entity.type
_entity.pdbx_description
1 polymer ?
#
loop_
_entity_poly.entity_id
_entity_poly.type
_entity_poly.pdbx_seq_one_letter_code
_entity_poly.pdbx_strand_id
1 'polypeptide(L)'
;MTAGAVLLPDAFAAKKSTRSRYQIGLSQYSLRAMFKDGSLDPLDYPAFSVDQFGINQLDLWEGGLPKDKLDDMAYLKQLKRRAKKANTELFLLMSGVLDAAPQKRDVTLKQILSSLSRAQTLGCEFVRVFLRVPGNSEAAGVAASVEALKPLSDAAAEKNVVIAIEPGASQLSQRGAFLAKVAKKLNHPACKLMPDFGKLRNNVYDGTEAMMPYTATISCKMHSFDENGNQPDFDYMRLIKIIDKAGYRGILAIEWEGNKFKPISGVMASKKLIEKSLESLA
;
A
#
# COMPACT_ATOMS: atom_id res chain seq x y z
N MET A 1 -20.71 14.98 -34.27
CA MET A 1 -19.63 14.01 -33.93
C MET A 1 -19.74 13.69 -32.45
N THR A 2 -20.36 12.58 -32.12
CA THR A 2 -20.63 12.12 -30.76
C THR A 2 -19.39 11.41 -30.24
N ALA A 3 -18.79 11.94 -29.18
CA ALA A 3 -17.70 11.30 -28.49
C ALA A 3 -18.22 10.04 -27.77
N GLY A 4 -17.83 8.87 -28.27
CA GLY A 4 -18.13 7.59 -27.63
C GLY A 4 -17.34 7.48 -26.32
N ALA A 5 -18.05 7.33 -25.20
CA ALA A 5 -17.46 6.94 -23.93
C ALA A 5 -16.95 5.50 -24.09
N VAL A 6 -15.64 5.32 -24.00
CA VAL A 6 -15.03 3.99 -23.89
C VAL A 6 -15.32 3.47 -22.49
N LEU A 7 -16.33 2.61 -22.38
CA LEU A 7 -16.57 1.81 -21.19
C LEU A 7 -15.46 0.74 -21.13
N LEU A 8 -14.51 0.91 -20.22
CA LEU A 8 -13.59 -0.17 -19.86
C LEU A 8 -14.41 -1.32 -19.24
N PRO A 9 -14.12 -2.58 -19.59
CA PRO A 9 -14.90 -3.69 -19.08
C PRO A 9 -14.73 -3.83 -17.57
N ASP A 10 -15.83 -4.17 -16.89
CA ASP A 10 -15.97 -4.45 -15.44
C ASP A 10 -15.13 -5.64 -14.93
N ALA A 11 -13.93 -5.86 -15.46
CA ALA A 11 -13.02 -6.92 -15.02
C ALA A 11 -12.58 -6.78 -13.56
N PHE A 12 -12.69 -5.57 -12.98
CA PHE A 12 -12.39 -5.32 -11.57
C PHE A 12 -13.58 -5.61 -10.62
N ALA A 13 -14.79 -5.81 -11.14
CA ALA A 13 -15.99 -6.03 -10.30
C ALA A 13 -16.28 -7.50 -9.97
N ALA A 14 -15.70 -8.47 -10.68
CA ALA A 14 -16.21 -9.85 -10.70
C ALA A 14 -15.66 -10.80 -9.62
N LYS A 15 -14.82 -10.37 -8.67
CA LYS A 15 -14.29 -11.26 -7.59
C LYS A 15 -14.86 -11.01 -6.18
N LYS A 16 -16.00 -10.34 -6.05
CA LYS A 16 -16.50 -9.85 -4.74
C LYS A 16 -17.57 -10.71 -4.03
N SER A 17 -17.83 -11.97 -4.38
CA SER A 17 -19.04 -12.63 -3.90
C SER A 17 -18.97 -13.45 -2.60
N THR A 18 -17.79 -13.64 -1.96
CA THR A 18 -17.70 -14.45 -0.72
C THR A 18 -16.61 -14.02 0.27
N ARG A 19 -15.99 -12.85 0.08
CA ARG A 19 -14.94 -12.37 1.01
C ARG A 19 -15.57 -11.76 2.26
N SER A 20 -14.96 -12.01 3.43
CA SER A 20 -15.24 -11.28 4.66
C SER A 20 -15.18 -9.76 4.38
N ARG A 21 -15.92 -8.97 5.19
CA ARG A 21 -16.03 -7.51 5.03
C ARG A 21 -14.67 -6.82 4.93
N TYR A 22 -13.67 -7.33 5.69
CA TYR A 22 -12.28 -6.91 5.67
C TYR A 22 -11.35 -8.11 5.65
N GLN A 23 -10.16 -7.95 5.09
CA GLN A 23 -9.08 -8.92 5.16
C GLN A 23 -7.89 -8.28 5.86
N ILE A 24 -7.30 -8.98 6.82
CA ILE A 24 -6.04 -8.54 7.43
C ILE A 24 -4.90 -8.98 6.52
N GLY A 25 -4.08 -8.01 6.10
CA GLY A 25 -2.85 -8.24 5.36
C GLY A 25 -1.62 -8.08 6.24
N LEU A 26 -0.47 -8.51 5.75
CA LEU A 26 0.83 -8.31 6.37
C LEU A 26 1.78 -7.64 5.41
N SER A 27 2.35 -6.51 5.86
CA SER A 27 3.46 -5.89 5.17
C SER A 27 4.76 -6.61 5.48
N GLN A 28 5.51 -6.99 4.43
CA GLN A 28 6.85 -7.54 4.53
C GLN A 28 7.78 -6.63 5.34
N TYR A 29 7.57 -5.31 5.26
CA TYR A 29 8.35 -4.33 6.00
C TYR A 29 8.25 -4.49 7.53
N SER A 30 7.16 -5.06 8.05
CA SER A 30 7.01 -5.40 9.47
C SER A 30 8.09 -6.36 9.97
N LEU A 31 8.60 -7.21 9.08
CA LEU A 31 9.63 -8.21 9.36
C LEU A 31 11.01 -7.82 8.82
N ARG A 32 11.22 -6.54 8.47
CA ARG A 32 12.45 -6.04 7.83
C ARG A 32 13.75 -6.39 8.53
N ALA A 33 13.73 -6.52 9.87
CA ALA A 33 14.90 -6.94 10.63
C ALA A 33 15.30 -8.38 10.29
N MET A 34 14.31 -9.29 10.16
CA MET A 34 14.53 -10.71 9.88
C MET A 34 15.04 -10.94 8.45
N PHE A 35 14.60 -10.13 7.48
CA PHE A 35 15.16 -10.17 6.12
C PHE A 35 16.58 -9.60 6.07
N LYS A 36 16.84 -8.57 6.87
CA LYS A 36 18.16 -7.92 6.91
C LYS A 36 19.23 -8.77 7.57
N ASP A 37 18.88 -9.52 8.62
CA ASP A 37 19.81 -10.39 9.35
C ASP A 37 19.86 -11.83 8.80
N GLY A 38 19.03 -12.12 7.76
CA GLY A 38 18.98 -13.42 7.09
C GLY A 38 18.21 -14.51 7.87
N SER A 39 17.56 -14.19 8.97
CA SER A 39 16.76 -15.16 9.74
C SER A 39 15.45 -15.56 9.04
N LEU A 40 15.05 -14.84 8.01
CA LEU A 40 13.91 -15.16 7.13
C LEU A 40 14.28 -14.93 5.67
N ASP A 41 14.24 -15.98 4.85
CA ASP A 41 14.40 -15.87 3.40
C ASP A 41 13.11 -15.31 2.78
N PRO A 42 13.18 -14.34 1.84
CA PRO A 42 11.99 -13.81 1.16
C PRO A 42 11.15 -14.88 0.46
N LEU A 43 11.75 -15.96 -0.02
CA LEU A 43 11.02 -17.09 -0.62
C LEU A 43 10.20 -17.88 0.39
N ASP A 44 10.55 -17.84 1.67
CA ASP A 44 9.84 -18.54 2.74
C ASP A 44 8.80 -17.63 3.44
N TYR A 45 8.84 -16.31 3.19
CA TYR A 45 7.90 -15.34 3.77
C TYR A 45 6.42 -15.73 3.60
N PRO A 46 5.95 -16.24 2.45
CA PRO A 46 4.56 -16.63 2.30
C PRO A 46 4.12 -17.73 3.28
N ALA A 47 4.89 -18.81 3.39
CA ALA A 47 4.60 -19.90 4.31
C ALA A 47 4.72 -19.43 5.77
N PHE A 48 5.80 -18.70 6.09
CA PHE A 48 6.02 -18.13 7.41
C PHE A 48 4.85 -17.26 7.88
N SER A 49 4.27 -16.42 6.98
CA SER A 49 3.14 -15.57 7.34
C SER A 49 1.90 -16.37 7.74
N VAL A 50 1.60 -17.44 7.02
CA VAL A 50 0.49 -18.33 7.34
C VAL A 50 0.75 -19.07 8.64
N ASP A 51 1.93 -19.66 8.80
CA ASP A 51 2.28 -20.49 9.95
C ASP A 51 2.34 -19.68 11.26
N GLN A 52 2.89 -18.45 11.21
CA GLN A 52 3.06 -17.63 12.41
C GLN A 52 1.85 -16.77 12.75
N PHE A 53 1.11 -16.30 11.73
CA PHE A 53 0.10 -15.27 11.93
C PHE A 53 -1.29 -15.66 11.42
N GLY A 54 -1.41 -16.71 10.61
CA GLY A 54 -2.65 -17.05 9.90
C GLY A 54 -3.04 -15.98 8.87
N ILE A 55 -2.07 -15.23 8.31
CA ILE A 55 -2.31 -14.15 7.35
C ILE A 55 -1.88 -14.61 5.97
N ASN A 56 -2.79 -14.47 4.99
CA ASN A 56 -2.58 -14.90 3.61
C ASN A 56 -2.62 -13.77 2.58
N GLN A 57 -2.87 -12.51 2.98
CA GLN A 57 -2.76 -11.32 2.13
C GLN A 57 -1.44 -10.63 2.43
N LEU A 58 -0.50 -10.62 1.48
CA LEU A 58 0.87 -10.19 1.70
C LEU A 58 1.25 -9.06 0.76
N ASP A 59 1.90 -8.03 1.28
CA ASP A 59 2.69 -7.16 0.43
C ASP A 59 4.16 -7.60 0.39
N LEU A 60 4.85 -7.10 -0.60
CA LEU A 60 6.28 -7.25 -0.79
C LEU A 60 6.94 -5.87 -0.77
N TRP A 61 8.14 -5.81 -0.25
CA TRP A 61 8.98 -4.62 -0.26
C TRP A 61 10.24 -4.87 -1.09
N GLU A 62 10.49 -4.07 -2.12
CA GLU A 62 11.67 -4.25 -3.01
C GLU A 62 12.99 -4.28 -2.23
N GLY A 63 13.12 -3.49 -1.14
CA GLY A 63 14.29 -3.53 -0.27
C GLY A 63 14.40 -4.77 0.62
N GLY A 64 13.38 -5.60 0.70
CA GLY A 64 13.35 -6.90 1.38
C GLY A 64 13.68 -8.07 0.45
N LEU A 65 13.81 -7.82 -0.85
CA LEU A 65 14.25 -8.81 -1.84
C LEU A 65 15.76 -8.66 -2.10
N PRO A 66 16.47 -9.74 -2.47
CA PRO A 66 17.88 -9.66 -2.84
C PRO A 66 18.06 -8.71 -4.04
N LYS A 67 19.00 -7.77 -3.93
CA LYS A 67 19.18 -6.70 -4.95
C LYS A 67 19.50 -7.25 -6.32
N ASP A 68 20.31 -8.31 -6.39
CA ASP A 68 20.71 -9.01 -7.62
C ASP A 68 19.57 -9.85 -8.22
N LYS A 69 18.45 -10.03 -7.49
CA LYS A 69 17.28 -10.81 -7.89
C LYS A 69 16.06 -9.95 -8.23
N LEU A 70 16.12 -8.65 -8.05
CA LEU A 70 14.98 -7.76 -8.32
C LEU A 70 14.46 -7.89 -9.77
N ASP A 71 15.36 -8.03 -10.73
CA ASP A 71 15.04 -8.18 -12.16
C ASP A 71 15.21 -9.62 -12.68
N ASP A 72 15.47 -10.58 -11.78
CA ASP A 72 15.53 -12.00 -12.10
C ASP A 72 14.10 -12.58 -12.19
N MET A 73 13.61 -12.73 -13.40
CA MET A 73 12.26 -13.23 -13.67
C MET A 73 12.05 -14.67 -13.18
N ALA A 74 13.11 -15.48 -13.11
CA ALA A 74 13.00 -16.85 -12.59
C ALA A 74 12.78 -16.84 -11.08
N TYR A 75 13.49 -15.98 -10.35
CA TYR A 75 13.34 -15.76 -8.92
C TYR A 75 11.93 -15.20 -8.58
N LEU A 76 11.46 -14.17 -9.28
CA LEU A 76 10.12 -13.59 -9.06
C LEU A 76 9.01 -14.61 -9.32
N LYS A 77 9.14 -15.41 -10.38
CA LYS A 77 8.21 -16.52 -10.65
C LYS A 77 8.28 -17.61 -9.57
N GLN A 78 9.47 -17.87 -9.01
CA GLN A 78 9.63 -18.81 -7.90
C GLN A 78 8.91 -18.30 -6.65
N LEU A 79 9.09 -17.04 -6.27
CA LEU A 79 8.37 -16.41 -5.14
C LEU A 79 6.85 -16.50 -5.33
N LYS A 80 6.35 -16.17 -6.53
CA LYS A 80 4.92 -16.32 -6.85
C LYS A 80 4.43 -17.77 -6.68
N ARG A 81 5.21 -18.77 -7.14
CA ARG A 81 4.86 -20.18 -6.96
C ARG A 81 4.83 -20.58 -5.48
N ARG A 82 5.79 -20.10 -4.67
CA ARG A 82 5.82 -20.33 -3.23
C ARG A 82 4.62 -19.70 -2.53
N ALA A 83 4.24 -18.49 -2.90
CA ALA A 83 3.04 -17.84 -2.40
C ALA A 83 1.78 -18.66 -2.72
N LYS A 84 1.63 -19.12 -3.97
CA LYS A 84 0.51 -19.97 -4.37
C LYS A 84 0.48 -21.30 -3.59
N LYS A 85 1.66 -21.93 -3.36
CA LYS A 85 1.75 -23.17 -2.59
C LYS A 85 1.33 -22.98 -1.13
N ALA A 86 1.65 -21.82 -0.54
CA ALA A 86 1.25 -21.45 0.82
C ALA A 86 -0.20 -20.92 0.90
N ASN A 87 -0.96 -20.94 -0.20
CA ASN A 87 -2.31 -20.34 -0.28
C ASN A 87 -2.34 -18.87 0.14
N THR A 88 -1.33 -18.09 -0.29
CA THR A 88 -1.22 -16.65 -0.07
C THR A 88 -1.37 -15.88 -1.38
N GLU A 89 -1.83 -14.64 -1.27
CA GLU A 89 -1.92 -13.67 -2.37
C GLU A 89 -0.90 -12.56 -2.12
N LEU A 90 -0.10 -12.26 -3.14
CA LEU A 90 0.82 -11.12 -3.15
C LEU A 90 0.05 -9.93 -3.73
N PHE A 91 -0.57 -9.11 -2.86
CA PHE A 91 -1.49 -8.08 -3.35
C PHE A 91 -0.80 -6.77 -3.76
N LEU A 92 0.38 -6.46 -3.19
CA LEU A 92 1.06 -5.19 -3.40
C LEU A 92 2.57 -5.36 -3.43
N LEU A 93 3.26 -4.57 -4.28
CA LEU A 93 4.71 -4.38 -4.26
C LEU A 93 5.04 -2.94 -3.84
N MET A 94 5.77 -2.79 -2.73
CA MET A 94 6.27 -1.48 -2.29
C MET A 94 7.49 -1.07 -3.11
N SER A 95 7.33 -0.01 -3.90
CA SER A 95 8.38 0.62 -4.69
C SER A 95 8.90 1.91 -4.05
N GLY A 96 9.67 2.68 -4.80
CA GLY A 96 10.36 3.88 -4.36
C GLY A 96 9.52 5.16 -4.35
N VAL A 97 10.18 6.26 -4.70
CA VAL A 97 9.62 7.61 -4.72
C VAL A 97 9.51 8.11 -6.15
N LEU A 98 8.32 8.54 -6.58
CA LEU A 98 8.14 9.37 -7.77
C LEU A 98 8.40 10.83 -7.39
N ASP A 99 9.37 11.46 -8.01
CA ASP A 99 9.67 12.87 -7.79
C ASP A 99 8.96 13.72 -8.85
N ALA A 100 8.06 14.61 -8.43
CA ALA A 100 7.31 15.46 -9.34
C ALA A 100 8.11 16.68 -9.84
N ALA A 101 9.32 16.90 -9.33
CA ALA A 101 10.20 17.96 -9.83
C ALA A 101 10.71 17.60 -11.25
N PRO A 102 10.61 18.53 -12.23
CA PRO A 102 10.95 18.24 -13.63
C PRO A 102 12.33 17.59 -13.82
N GLN A 103 13.34 18.03 -13.04
CA GLN A 103 14.73 17.58 -13.16
C GLN A 103 14.95 16.14 -12.68
N LYS A 104 14.03 15.58 -11.88
CA LYS A 104 14.15 14.24 -11.28
C LYS A 104 13.06 13.28 -11.74
N ARG A 105 12.01 13.80 -12.36
CA ARG A 105 10.81 13.04 -12.76
C ARG A 105 11.15 11.83 -13.61
N ASP A 106 11.86 12.04 -14.70
CA ASP A 106 12.13 10.97 -15.69
C ASP A 106 12.97 9.83 -15.10
N VAL A 107 13.96 10.17 -14.25
CA VAL A 107 14.79 9.16 -13.57
C VAL A 107 13.96 8.33 -12.61
N THR A 108 13.14 8.97 -11.77
CA THR A 108 12.32 8.25 -10.80
C THR A 108 11.16 7.51 -11.45
N LEU A 109 10.57 8.06 -12.51
CA LEU A 109 9.56 7.39 -13.33
C LEU A 109 10.12 6.09 -13.93
N LYS A 110 11.31 6.14 -14.55
CA LYS A 110 11.95 4.95 -15.13
C LYS A 110 12.15 3.84 -14.08
N GLN A 111 12.56 4.19 -12.87
CA GLN A 111 12.72 3.23 -11.77
C GLN A 111 11.40 2.54 -11.41
N ILE A 112 10.30 3.31 -11.30
CA ILE A 112 9.00 2.77 -10.94
C ILE A 112 8.38 1.96 -12.08
N LEU A 113 8.64 2.29 -13.35
CA LEU A 113 8.24 1.48 -14.49
C LEU A 113 8.81 0.06 -14.43
N SER A 114 10.05 -0.11 -13.91
CA SER A 114 10.61 -1.44 -13.64
C SER A 114 9.82 -2.18 -12.55
N SER A 115 9.40 -1.47 -11.49
CA SER A 115 8.57 -2.05 -10.42
C SER A 115 7.20 -2.52 -10.93
N LEU A 116 6.59 -1.84 -11.91
CA LEU A 116 5.35 -2.31 -12.55
C LEU A 116 5.54 -3.67 -13.24
N SER A 117 6.67 -3.89 -13.91
CA SER A 117 6.98 -5.17 -14.58
C SER A 117 7.21 -6.29 -13.56
N ARG A 118 7.86 -5.97 -12.43
CA ARG A 118 8.04 -6.91 -11.31
C ARG A 118 6.69 -7.28 -10.68
N ALA A 119 5.85 -6.28 -10.38
CA ALA A 119 4.51 -6.49 -9.83
C ALA A 119 3.64 -7.36 -10.74
N GLN A 120 3.63 -7.11 -12.05
CA GLN A 120 2.93 -7.93 -13.02
C GLN A 120 3.42 -9.39 -12.98
N THR A 121 4.73 -9.63 -12.88
CA THR A 121 5.30 -10.98 -12.80
C THR A 121 4.91 -11.67 -11.50
N LEU A 122 4.97 -10.98 -10.38
CA LEU A 122 4.56 -11.47 -9.07
C LEU A 122 3.04 -11.70 -9.00
N GLY A 123 2.26 -10.99 -9.79
CA GLY A 123 0.80 -11.01 -9.80
C GLY A 123 0.20 -10.06 -8.77
N CYS A 124 0.97 -9.04 -8.35
CA CYS A 124 0.48 -8.00 -7.47
C CYS A 124 -0.54 -7.11 -8.20
N GLU A 125 -1.64 -6.80 -7.52
CA GLU A 125 -2.66 -5.86 -8.02
C GLU A 125 -2.18 -4.41 -7.91
N PHE A 126 -1.39 -4.10 -6.86
CA PHE A 126 -0.96 -2.75 -6.55
C PHE A 126 0.56 -2.58 -6.58
N VAL A 127 1.00 -1.38 -6.97
CA VAL A 127 2.36 -0.89 -6.73
C VAL A 127 2.27 0.36 -5.87
N ARG A 128 2.81 0.31 -4.66
CA ARG A 128 2.87 1.46 -3.77
C ARG A 128 4.04 2.37 -4.16
N VAL A 129 3.76 3.66 -4.25
CA VAL A 129 4.77 4.71 -4.46
C VAL A 129 4.60 5.84 -3.45
N PHE A 130 5.72 6.45 -3.05
CA PHE A 130 5.67 7.77 -2.44
C PHE A 130 5.71 8.85 -3.53
N LEU A 131 5.05 9.97 -3.27
CA LEU A 131 5.08 11.12 -4.16
C LEU A 131 5.86 12.27 -3.50
N ARG A 132 6.99 12.65 -4.09
CA ARG A 132 7.74 13.83 -3.68
C ARG A 132 7.28 15.04 -4.51
N VAL A 133 6.76 16.04 -3.82
CA VAL A 133 6.20 17.25 -4.42
C VAL A 133 7.15 18.42 -4.17
N PRO A 134 7.57 19.17 -5.20
CA PRO A 134 8.45 20.30 -5.03
C PRO A 134 7.70 21.51 -4.44
N GLY A 135 8.41 22.29 -3.63
CA GLY A 135 7.90 23.55 -3.07
C GLY A 135 6.73 23.37 -2.08
N ASN A 136 6.09 24.50 -1.72
CA ASN A 136 5.04 24.55 -0.70
C ASN A 136 3.69 25.05 -1.25
N SER A 137 3.62 25.49 -2.50
CA SER A 137 2.37 25.90 -3.14
C SER A 137 1.50 24.69 -3.44
N GLU A 138 0.31 24.62 -2.84
CA GLU A 138 -0.60 23.50 -3.02
C GLU A 138 -1.08 23.38 -4.48
N ALA A 139 -1.44 24.51 -5.11
CA ALA A 139 -1.92 24.51 -6.50
C ALA A 139 -0.81 24.05 -7.48
N ALA A 140 0.40 24.58 -7.34
CA ALA A 140 1.55 24.16 -8.15
C ALA A 140 1.92 22.70 -7.88
N GLY A 141 1.85 22.28 -6.61
CA GLY A 141 2.10 20.91 -6.21
C GLY A 141 1.12 19.91 -6.81
N VAL A 142 -0.18 20.24 -6.85
CA VAL A 142 -1.21 19.41 -7.51
C VAL A 142 -0.90 19.29 -9.01
N ALA A 143 -0.59 20.41 -9.69
CA ALA A 143 -0.29 20.39 -11.12
C ALA A 143 0.93 19.52 -11.44
N ALA A 144 2.05 19.72 -10.71
CA ALA A 144 3.26 18.91 -10.87
C ALA A 144 3.03 17.42 -10.59
N SER A 145 2.23 17.11 -9.57
CA SER A 145 1.88 15.74 -9.21
C SER A 145 1.09 15.04 -10.31
N VAL A 146 0.08 15.72 -10.89
CA VAL A 146 -0.73 15.17 -11.99
C VAL A 146 0.13 14.92 -13.22
N GLU A 147 1.00 15.87 -13.57
CA GLU A 147 1.93 15.73 -14.69
C GLU A 147 2.89 14.54 -14.52
N ALA A 148 3.41 14.32 -13.30
CA ALA A 148 4.29 13.20 -13.01
C ALA A 148 3.56 11.85 -12.97
N LEU A 149 2.35 11.82 -12.42
CA LEU A 149 1.58 10.59 -12.24
C LEU A 149 0.91 10.09 -13.51
N LYS A 150 0.54 10.97 -14.44
CA LYS A 150 -0.19 10.58 -15.64
C LYS A 150 0.54 9.49 -16.45
N PRO A 151 1.80 9.67 -16.89
CA PRO A 151 2.49 8.64 -17.67
C PRO A 151 2.70 7.33 -16.88
N LEU A 152 2.91 7.42 -15.55
CA LEU A 152 3.01 6.23 -14.70
C LEU A 152 1.67 5.47 -14.63
N SER A 153 0.56 6.20 -14.53
CA SER A 153 -0.77 5.62 -14.44
C SER A 153 -1.18 4.96 -15.76
N ASP A 154 -0.85 5.58 -16.90
CA ASP A 154 -1.07 5.03 -18.24
C ASP A 154 -0.32 3.69 -18.37
N ALA A 155 0.97 3.66 -18.01
CA ALA A 155 1.79 2.44 -18.06
C ALA A 155 1.32 1.35 -17.07
N ALA A 156 0.78 1.73 -15.92
CA ALA A 156 0.21 0.81 -14.94
C ALA A 156 -1.07 0.16 -15.49
N ALA A 157 -1.94 0.94 -16.14
CA ALA A 157 -3.16 0.45 -16.78
C ALA A 157 -2.86 -0.61 -17.86
N GLU A 158 -1.85 -0.39 -18.70
CA GLU A 158 -1.41 -1.35 -19.72
C GLU A 158 -0.96 -2.70 -19.12
N LYS A 159 -0.49 -2.70 -17.89
CA LYS A 159 -0.04 -3.90 -17.16
C LYS A 159 -1.10 -4.50 -16.24
N ASN A 160 -2.31 -3.93 -16.19
CA ASN A 160 -3.37 -4.29 -15.25
C ASN A 160 -2.91 -4.18 -13.77
N VAL A 161 -2.14 -3.15 -13.48
CA VAL A 161 -1.65 -2.81 -12.14
C VAL A 161 -2.19 -1.44 -11.75
N VAL A 162 -2.45 -1.21 -10.47
CA VAL A 162 -2.90 0.08 -9.93
C VAL A 162 -1.81 0.69 -9.07
N ILE A 163 -1.49 1.94 -9.31
CA ILE A 163 -0.61 2.72 -8.43
C ILE A 163 -1.37 3.08 -7.15
N ALA A 164 -0.77 2.80 -6.01
CA ALA A 164 -1.27 3.18 -4.69
C ALA A 164 -0.33 4.23 -4.07
N ILE A 165 -0.75 5.48 -4.00
CA ILE A 165 0.07 6.57 -3.45
C ILE A 165 -0.06 6.58 -1.94
N GLU A 166 1.07 6.36 -1.26
CA GLU A 166 1.17 6.45 0.20
C GLU A 166 1.60 7.87 0.63
N PRO A 167 1.05 8.43 1.73
CA PRO A 167 1.53 9.68 2.33
C PRO A 167 3.01 9.61 2.68
N GLY A 168 3.78 10.68 2.36
CA GLY A 168 5.21 10.72 2.69
C GLY A 168 6.02 11.49 1.66
N ALA A 169 7.35 11.39 1.74
CA ALA A 169 8.36 11.96 0.85
C ALA A 169 8.41 13.49 0.74
N SER A 170 7.35 14.25 1.08
CA SER A 170 7.34 15.72 1.14
C SER A 170 6.23 16.22 2.08
N GLN A 171 6.33 17.48 2.52
CA GLN A 171 5.32 18.08 3.43
C GLN A 171 3.91 18.07 2.83
N LEU A 172 3.77 18.37 1.54
CA LEU A 172 2.47 18.36 0.87
C LEU A 172 1.90 16.94 0.79
N SER A 173 2.70 15.95 0.40
CA SER A 173 2.23 14.57 0.24
C SER A 173 2.01 13.82 1.58
N GLN A 174 2.38 14.39 2.72
CA GLN A 174 1.97 13.88 4.04
C GLN A 174 0.54 14.30 4.42
N ARG A 175 -0.10 15.16 3.63
CA ARG A 175 -1.45 15.67 3.89
C ARG A 175 -2.46 14.89 3.05
N GLY A 176 -3.35 14.12 3.71
CA GLY A 176 -4.37 13.32 3.03
C GLY A 176 -5.28 14.15 2.12
N ALA A 177 -5.69 15.34 2.56
CA ALA A 177 -6.48 16.28 1.75
C ALA A 177 -5.76 16.73 0.47
N PHE A 178 -4.43 16.88 0.51
CA PHE A 178 -3.63 17.19 -0.68
C PHE A 178 -3.64 16.00 -1.66
N LEU A 179 -3.37 14.80 -1.18
CA LEU A 179 -3.38 13.60 -2.01
C LEU A 179 -4.76 13.32 -2.62
N ALA A 180 -5.84 13.59 -1.87
CA ALA A 180 -7.21 13.50 -2.39
C ALA A 180 -7.45 14.50 -3.55
N LYS A 181 -6.94 15.73 -3.45
CA LYS A 181 -7.00 16.71 -4.55
C LYS A 181 -6.22 16.25 -5.77
N VAL A 182 -5.03 15.68 -5.57
CA VAL A 182 -4.23 15.08 -6.66
C VAL A 182 -5.01 13.95 -7.34
N ALA A 183 -5.53 12.99 -6.58
CA ALA A 183 -6.29 11.87 -7.11
C ALA A 183 -7.55 12.31 -7.86
N LYS A 184 -8.29 13.29 -7.30
CA LYS A 184 -9.47 13.89 -7.94
C LYS A 184 -9.10 14.58 -9.27
N LYS A 185 -7.99 15.35 -9.30
CA LYS A 185 -7.57 16.09 -10.48
C LYS A 185 -7.03 15.16 -11.56
N LEU A 186 -6.26 14.15 -11.19
CA LEU A 186 -5.74 13.13 -12.11
C LEU A 186 -6.86 12.29 -12.70
N ASN A 187 -7.84 11.90 -11.88
CA ASN A 187 -9.02 11.10 -12.24
C ASN A 187 -8.69 9.89 -13.12
N HIS A 188 -7.71 9.09 -12.70
CA HIS A 188 -7.23 7.93 -13.47
C HIS A 188 -7.56 6.61 -12.76
N PRO A 189 -8.15 5.60 -13.44
CA PRO A 189 -8.57 4.34 -12.81
C PRO A 189 -7.40 3.54 -12.23
N ALA A 190 -6.23 3.59 -12.86
CA ALA A 190 -5.03 2.89 -12.41
C ALA A 190 -4.17 3.71 -11.43
N CYS A 191 -4.71 4.79 -10.82
CA CYS A 191 -4.02 5.55 -9.79
C CYS A 191 -4.97 5.82 -8.63
N LYS A 192 -4.66 5.26 -7.48
CA LYS A 192 -5.43 5.33 -6.23
C LYS A 192 -4.53 5.76 -5.08
N LEU A 193 -5.10 5.82 -3.87
CA LEU A 193 -4.41 6.19 -2.65
C LEU A 193 -4.30 5.00 -1.70
N MET A 194 -3.28 5.05 -0.84
CA MET A 194 -3.05 4.11 0.25
C MET A 194 -2.89 4.91 1.55
N PRO A 195 -3.97 5.21 2.30
CA PRO A 195 -3.84 5.80 3.62
C PRO A 195 -2.89 4.99 4.50
N ASP A 196 -1.99 5.69 5.19
CA ASP A 196 -1.09 5.11 6.19
C ASP A 196 -1.23 5.92 7.48
N PHE A 197 -1.67 5.28 8.55
CA PHE A 197 -2.03 5.96 9.79
C PHE A 197 -0.83 6.60 10.48
N GLY A 198 0.35 6.03 10.36
CA GLY A 198 1.58 6.59 10.93
C GLY A 198 2.24 7.68 10.07
N LYS A 199 1.84 7.81 8.80
CA LYS A 199 2.40 8.81 7.86
C LYS A 199 1.54 10.07 7.73
N LEU A 200 0.25 9.99 8.05
CA LEU A 200 -0.68 11.12 8.05
C LEU A 200 -0.48 12.00 9.30
N ARG A 201 0.69 12.60 9.39
CA ARG A 201 1.07 13.46 10.54
C ARG A 201 0.06 14.60 10.73
N ASN A 202 -0.20 14.92 11.99
CA ASN A 202 -1.01 16.05 12.50
C ASN A 202 -2.52 15.99 12.19
N ASN A 203 -2.98 15.10 11.32
CA ASN A 203 -4.40 14.99 10.99
C ASN A 203 -4.77 13.62 10.44
N VAL A 204 -4.48 12.55 11.22
CA VAL A 204 -4.70 11.18 10.78
C VAL A 204 -6.17 10.90 10.44
N TYR A 205 -7.11 11.45 11.20
CA TYR A 205 -8.54 11.18 10.99
C TYR A 205 -9.09 11.87 9.74
N ASP A 206 -8.97 13.19 9.66
CA ASP A 206 -9.47 13.95 8.50
C ASP A 206 -8.66 13.62 7.23
N GLY A 207 -7.36 13.35 7.40
CA GLY A 207 -6.51 12.91 6.30
C GLY A 207 -6.95 11.55 5.73
N THR A 208 -7.27 10.59 6.62
CA THR A 208 -7.83 9.30 6.21
C THR A 208 -9.18 9.50 5.54
N GLU A 209 -10.11 10.24 6.17
CA GLU A 209 -11.46 10.48 5.62
C GLU A 209 -11.40 11.11 4.21
N ALA A 210 -10.52 12.10 4.00
CA ALA A 210 -10.34 12.73 2.70
C ALA A 210 -9.82 11.78 1.62
N MET A 211 -8.98 10.81 1.99
CA MET A 211 -8.40 9.84 1.04
C MET A 211 -9.37 8.71 0.69
N MET A 212 -10.32 8.37 1.55
CA MET A 212 -11.19 7.18 1.41
C MET A 212 -11.87 7.05 0.04
N PRO A 213 -12.42 8.11 -0.60
CA PRO A 213 -13.07 7.97 -1.91
C PRO A 213 -12.14 7.48 -3.04
N TYR A 214 -10.83 7.54 -2.82
CA TYR A 214 -9.80 7.19 -3.80
C TYR A 214 -8.94 6.01 -3.33
N THR A 215 -9.28 5.35 -2.23
CA THR A 215 -8.44 4.35 -1.57
C THR A 215 -8.47 3.01 -2.29
N ALA A 216 -7.29 2.43 -2.52
CA ALA A 216 -7.08 1.07 -3.02
C ALA A 216 -6.89 0.06 -1.89
N THR A 217 -5.96 0.35 -0.97
CA THR A 217 -5.60 -0.47 0.19
C THR A 217 -5.18 0.44 1.34
N ILE A 218 -5.03 -0.11 2.55
CA ILE A 218 -4.71 0.68 3.76
C ILE A 218 -3.52 0.07 4.47
N SER A 219 -2.52 0.91 4.83
CA SER A 219 -1.45 0.57 5.76
C SER A 219 -1.90 0.88 7.19
N CYS A 220 -2.07 -0.16 7.98
CA CYS A 220 -2.36 -0.09 9.40
C CYS A 220 -1.04 -0.01 10.19
N LYS A 221 -0.30 1.10 9.99
CA LYS A 221 1.00 1.30 10.64
C LYS A 221 0.87 1.45 12.17
N MET A 222 1.77 0.79 12.88
CA MET A 222 1.88 0.85 14.33
C MET A 222 3.34 0.92 14.78
N HIS A 223 3.61 1.72 15.83
CA HIS A 223 4.95 1.93 16.37
C HIS A 223 5.10 1.47 17.83
N SER A 224 4.00 1.46 18.58
CA SER A 224 4.01 1.12 20.00
C SER A 224 2.62 0.68 20.45
N PHE A 225 2.57 0.10 21.66
CA PHE A 225 1.33 -0.25 22.35
C PHE A 225 1.42 0.19 23.80
N ASP A 226 0.30 0.65 24.36
CA ASP A 226 0.13 0.88 25.79
C ASP A 226 -0.13 -0.45 26.53
N GLU A 227 -0.32 -0.37 27.86
CA GLU A 227 -0.60 -1.54 28.72
C GLU A 227 -1.90 -2.28 28.37
N ASN A 228 -2.84 -1.60 27.71
CA ASN A 228 -4.13 -2.15 27.24
C ASN A 228 -4.07 -2.68 25.81
N GLY A 229 -2.89 -2.61 25.17
CA GLY A 229 -2.66 -3.04 23.79
C GLY A 229 -3.21 -2.08 22.74
N ASN A 230 -3.47 -0.82 23.08
CA ASN A 230 -3.89 0.19 22.12
C ASN A 230 -2.65 0.95 21.60
N GLN A 231 -2.75 1.46 20.37
CA GLN A 231 -1.75 2.36 19.81
C GLN A 231 -1.93 3.76 20.46
N PRO A 232 -0.91 4.31 21.15
CA PRO A 232 -1.10 5.53 21.95
C PRO A 232 -1.22 6.82 21.15
N ASP A 233 -0.73 6.85 19.89
CA ASP A 233 -0.68 8.09 19.10
C ASP A 233 -2.02 8.42 18.44
N PHE A 234 -2.89 7.44 18.23
CA PHE A 234 -4.22 7.61 17.62
C PHE A 234 -5.16 6.43 17.92
N ASP A 235 -6.45 6.73 17.89
CA ASP A 235 -7.52 5.76 18.16
C ASP A 235 -7.83 4.90 16.93
N TYR A 236 -7.46 3.63 16.99
CA TYR A 236 -7.72 2.65 15.93
C TYR A 236 -9.22 2.40 15.72
N MET A 237 -10.03 2.36 16.78
CA MET A 237 -11.47 2.18 16.64
C MET A 237 -12.13 3.33 15.88
N ARG A 238 -11.67 4.57 16.13
CA ARG A 238 -12.14 5.74 15.38
C ARG A 238 -11.74 5.65 13.90
N LEU A 239 -10.51 5.22 13.59
CA LEU A 239 -10.06 5.03 12.20
C LEU A 239 -10.88 3.96 11.48
N ILE A 240 -11.11 2.81 12.12
CA ILE A 240 -11.92 1.73 11.54
C ILE A 240 -13.36 2.19 11.29
N LYS A 241 -13.95 3.00 12.16
CA LYS A 241 -15.27 3.60 11.92
C LYS A 241 -15.28 4.57 10.72
N ILE A 242 -14.23 5.36 10.52
CA ILE A 242 -14.09 6.24 9.34
C ILE A 242 -14.04 5.40 8.07
N ILE A 243 -13.24 4.35 8.05
CA ILE A 243 -13.09 3.42 6.93
C ILE A 243 -14.43 2.74 6.60
N ASP A 244 -15.12 2.27 7.63
CA ASP A 244 -16.40 1.59 7.48
C ASP A 244 -17.50 2.50 6.95
N LYS A 245 -17.62 3.70 7.51
CA LYS A 245 -18.55 4.74 7.07
C LYS A 245 -18.33 5.13 5.60
N ALA A 246 -17.07 5.14 5.15
CA ALA A 246 -16.74 5.39 3.75
C ALA A 246 -17.08 4.22 2.80
N GLY A 247 -17.58 3.11 3.33
CA GLY A 247 -17.95 1.93 2.53
C GLY A 247 -16.75 1.10 2.03
N TYR A 248 -15.54 1.35 2.55
CA TYR A 248 -14.38 0.56 2.17
C TYR A 248 -14.53 -0.91 2.57
N ARG A 249 -14.15 -1.79 1.66
CA ARG A 249 -14.10 -3.24 1.85
C ARG A 249 -12.85 -3.74 1.15
N GLY A 250 -11.89 -4.20 1.91
CA GLY A 250 -10.62 -4.63 1.34
C GLY A 250 -9.58 -4.97 2.41
N ILE A 251 -8.31 -4.81 2.05
CA ILE A 251 -7.18 -5.23 2.86
C ILE A 251 -6.78 -4.12 3.85
N LEU A 252 -6.65 -4.51 5.11
CA LEU A 252 -6.05 -3.74 6.19
C LEU A 252 -4.66 -4.34 6.47
N ALA A 253 -3.62 -3.80 5.88
CA ALA A 253 -2.28 -4.36 5.94
C ALA A 253 -1.55 -3.91 7.21
N ILE A 254 -1.17 -4.86 8.06
CA ILE A 254 -0.32 -4.60 9.23
C ILE A 254 1.04 -4.11 8.76
N GLU A 255 1.47 -2.95 9.27
CA GLU A 255 2.83 -2.46 9.11
C GLU A 255 3.43 -2.08 10.47
N TRP A 256 4.12 -3.04 11.09
CA TRP A 256 4.79 -2.84 12.36
C TRP A 256 6.16 -2.17 12.16
N GLU A 257 6.35 -0.99 12.71
CA GLU A 257 7.61 -0.24 12.67
C GLU A 257 8.19 0.08 14.06
N GLY A 258 7.62 -0.46 15.11
CA GLY A 258 8.10 -0.24 16.47
C GLY A 258 9.42 -0.96 16.78
N ASN A 259 10.02 -0.57 17.90
CA ASN A 259 11.28 -1.11 18.39
C ASN A 259 11.19 -1.78 19.78
N LYS A 260 10.07 -1.59 20.51
CA LYS A 260 9.87 -2.20 21.84
C LYS A 260 9.55 -3.68 21.78
N PHE A 261 8.91 -4.15 20.70
CA PHE A 261 8.63 -5.56 20.46
C PHE A 261 9.50 -6.09 19.32
N LYS A 262 9.88 -7.37 19.44
CA LYS A 262 10.44 -8.12 18.31
C LYS A 262 9.43 -8.17 17.16
N PRO A 263 9.86 -8.34 15.89
CA PRO A 263 8.96 -8.30 14.74
C PRO A 263 7.72 -9.17 14.88
N ILE A 264 7.87 -10.45 15.26
CA ILE A 264 6.76 -11.40 15.42
C ILE A 264 5.76 -10.90 16.46
N SER A 265 6.23 -10.51 17.66
CA SER A 265 5.36 -10.03 18.74
C SER A 265 4.64 -8.72 18.36
N GLY A 266 5.34 -7.84 17.62
CA GLY A 266 4.74 -6.60 17.13
C GLY A 266 3.63 -6.83 16.11
N VAL A 267 3.82 -7.76 15.16
CA VAL A 267 2.78 -8.16 14.21
C VAL A 267 1.58 -8.79 14.92
N MET A 268 1.81 -9.68 15.89
CA MET A 268 0.73 -10.30 16.67
C MET A 268 -0.08 -9.29 17.47
N ALA A 269 0.58 -8.31 18.13
CA ALA A 269 -0.09 -7.24 18.84
C ALA A 269 -0.89 -6.34 17.89
N SER A 270 -0.34 -6.03 16.72
CA SER A 270 -1.02 -5.25 15.67
C SER A 270 -2.27 -5.96 15.17
N LYS A 271 -2.17 -7.27 14.89
CA LYS A 271 -3.30 -8.10 14.47
C LYS A 271 -4.43 -8.04 15.49
N LYS A 272 -4.10 -8.27 16.77
CA LYS A 272 -5.06 -8.24 17.88
C LYS A 272 -5.79 -6.89 17.99
N LEU A 273 -5.07 -5.78 17.82
CA LEU A 273 -5.68 -4.44 17.86
C LEU A 273 -6.64 -4.21 16.69
N ILE A 274 -6.29 -4.64 15.47
CA ILE A 274 -7.18 -4.54 14.31
C ILE A 274 -8.43 -5.40 14.53
N GLU A 275 -8.29 -6.66 14.95
CA GLU A 275 -9.40 -7.57 15.23
C GLU A 275 -10.35 -6.97 16.28
N LYS A 276 -9.82 -6.52 17.41
CA LYS A 276 -10.61 -5.81 18.46
C LYS A 276 -11.35 -4.59 17.90
N SER A 277 -10.69 -3.82 17.02
CA SER A 277 -11.31 -2.63 16.43
C SER A 277 -12.41 -2.97 15.42
N LEU A 278 -12.27 -4.06 14.68
CA LEU A 278 -13.29 -4.57 13.76
C LEU A 278 -14.52 -5.13 14.51
N GLU A 279 -14.31 -5.81 15.65
CA GLU A 279 -15.40 -6.28 16.51
C GLU A 279 -16.30 -5.14 17.01
N SER A 280 -15.73 -3.93 17.17
CA SER A 280 -16.52 -2.75 17.58
C SER A 280 -17.48 -2.21 16.50
N LEU A 281 -17.45 -2.77 15.28
CA LEU A 281 -18.39 -2.45 14.19
C LEU A 281 -19.64 -3.36 14.16
N ALA A 282 -19.62 -4.44 14.93
CA ALA A 282 -20.75 -5.35 15.09
C ALA A 282 -21.74 -4.78 16.11
#